data_abcc54d5cd3138faebb903b58310fa15
#
_entry.id   abcc54d5cd3138faebb903b58310fa15
#
_cell.length_a   1.000
_cell.length_b   1.000
_cell.length_c   1.000
_cell.angle_alpha   90.00
_cell.angle_beta   90.00
_cell.angle_gamma   90.00
#
_symmetry.space_group_name_H-M   'P 1'
#
loop_
_entity.id
_entity.type
_entity.pdbx_description
1 polymer ?
#
loop_
_entity_poly.entity_id
_entity_poly.type
_entity_poly.pdbx_seq_one_letter_code
_entity_poly.pdbx_strand_id
1 'polypeptide(L)'
;MTIGAAGLFLAWQDTLVHSVAVPLMLFALFLTGVQSTFLGPIKYAILPQHLRKEEVLAGTGLVEAGTYVAILAGTILAGWIPVEWAAGLIIVTSLVGYASARQVPSAPPLGEIERIDRHILRSSIALIRKTMHDRQIYYAILAISFFWTIGAVLFIQFPPLAKNVISASK
;
A
#
# COMPACT_ATOMS: atom_id res chain seq x y z
N MET A 1 7.79 -10.20 -2.43
CA MET A 1 8.05 -9.78 -3.82
C MET A 1 8.74 -10.82 -4.69
N THR A 2 9.72 -11.57 -4.21
CA THR A 2 10.35 -12.69 -4.96
C THR A 2 9.37 -13.77 -5.42
N ILE A 3 8.37 -14.10 -4.60
CA ILE A 3 7.32 -15.07 -4.93
C ILE A 3 6.44 -14.57 -6.09
N GLY A 4 6.12 -13.26 -6.13
CA GLY A 4 5.38 -12.68 -7.24
C GLY A 4 6.15 -12.70 -8.56
N ALA A 5 7.45 -12.39 -8.52
CA ALA A 5 8.32 -12.47 -9.68
C ALA A 5 8.45 -13.93 -10.18
N ALA A 6 8.54 -14.91 -9.27
CA ALA A 6 8.56 -16.33 -9.64
C ALA A 6 7.22 -16.76 -10.28
N GLY A 7 6.08 -16.28 -9.76
CA GLY A 7 4.77 -16.52 -10.36
C GLY A 7 4.65 -15.96 -11.78
N LEU A 8 5.13 -14.74 -12.01
CA LEU A 8 5.17 -14.13 -13.34
C LEU A 8 6.09 -14.89 -14.31
N PHE A 9 7.25 -15.34 -13.81
CA PHE A 9 8.19 -16.14 -14.61
C PHE A 9 7.60 -17.49 -15.00
N LEU A 10 6.91 -18.17 -14.08
CA LEU A 10 6.22 -19.42 -14.36
C LEU A 10 5.04 -19.23 -15.33
N ALA A 11 4.34 -18.11 -15.23
CA ALA A 11 3.28 -17.76 -16.17
C ALA A 11 3.78 -17.57 -17.60
N TRP A 12 5.00 -17.10 -17.76
CA TRP A 12 5.64 -16.94 -19.06
C TRP A 12 6.01 -18.29 -19.73
N GLN A 13 6.26 -19.35 -18.95
CA GLN A 13 6.71 -20.65 -19.48
C GLN A 13 5.61 -21.56 -20.05
N ASP A 14 4.38 -21.13 -20.11
CA ASP A 14 3.19 -21.74 -20.77
C ASP A 14 2.81 -23.19 -20.38
N THR A 15 3.62 -23.91 -19.63
CA THR A 15 3.46 -25.36 -19.40
C THR A 15 2.78 -25.77 -18.09
N LEU A 16 2.67 -24.85 -17.10
CA LEU A 16 2.04 -25.12 -15.78
C LEU A 16 1.17 -23.93 -15.30
N VAL A 17 0.75 -23.12 -16.23
CA VAL A 17 0.33 -21.74 -15.98
C VAL A 17 -0.91 -21.62 -15.09
N HIS A 18 -1.93 -22.44 -15.31
CA HIS A 18 -3.20 -22.25 -14.60
C HIS A 18 -3.26 -22.90 -13.23
N SER A 19 -2.58 -24.01 -13.03
CA SER A 19 -2.68 -24.77 -11.77
C SER A 19 -1.74 -24.30 -10.67
N VAL A 20 -0.58 -23.73 -11.02
CA VAL A 20 0.46 -23.33 -10.04
C VAL A 20 0.75 -21.84 -10.09
N ALA A 21 0.88 -21.23 -11.27
CA ALA A 21 1.27 -19.83 -11.39
C ALA A 21 0.20 -18.88 -10.84
N VAL A 22 -1.08 -19.09 -11.14
CA VAL A 22 -2.18 -18.24 -10.67
C VAL A 22 -2.33 -18.28 -9.15
N PRO A 23 -2.39 -19.44 -8.47
CA PRO A 23 -2.40 -19.48 -7.02
C PRO A 23 -1.17 -18.83 -6.38
N LEU A 24 0.02 -18.99 -6.97
CA LEU A 24 1.25 -18.38 -6.47
C LEU A 24 1.21 -16.86 -6.58
N MET A 25 0.70 -16.32 -7.69
CA MET A 25 0.50 -14.88 -7.87
C MET A 25 -0.52 -14.31 -6.88
N LEU A 26 -1.64 -15.00 -6.66
CA LEU A 26 -2.63 -14.61 -5.68
C LEU A 26 -2.07 -14.63 -4.25
N PHE A 27 -1.29 -15.65 -3.93
CA PHE A 27 -0.59 -15.72 -2.64
C PHE A 27 0.41 -14.59 -2.46
N ALA A 28 1.19 -14.25 -3.49
CA ALA A 28 2.11 -13.12 -3.47
C ALA A 28 1.35 -11.78 -3.29
N LEU A 29 0.23 -11.61 -3.98
CA LEU A 29 -0.63 -10.44 -3.84
C LEU A 29 -1.18 -10.33 -2.41
N PHE A 30 -1.65 -11.44 -1.84
CA PHE A 30 -2.10 -11.50 -0.45
C PHE A 30 -0.98 -11.10 0.53
N LEU A 31 0.22 -11.65 0.38
CA LEU A 31 1.37 -11.28 1.23
C LEU A 31 1.75 -9.80 1.10
N THR A 32 1.67 -9.25 -0.11
CA THR A 32 1.91 -7.82 -0.34
C THR A 32 0.85 -6.97 0.36
N GLY A 33 -0.42 -7.39 0.32
CA GLY A 33 -1.52 -6.75 1.06
C GLY A 33 -1.30 -6.77 2.57
N VAL A 34 -0.89 -7.90 3.13
CA VAL A 34 -0.55 -8.04 4.55
C VAL A 34 0.61 -7.11 4.91
N GLN A 35 1.69 -7.10 4.14
CA GLN A 35 2.81 -6.18 4.35
C GLN A 35 2.36 -4.72 4.35
N SER A 36 1.55 -4.31 3.38
CA SER A 36 1.05 -2.94 3.26
C SER A 36 0.20 -2.53 4.47
N THR A 37 -0.57 -3.46 5.02
CA THR A 37 -1.41 -3.22 6.20
C THR A 37 -0.57 -2.86 7.43
N PHE A 38 0.59 -3.50 7.61
CA PHE A 38 1.51 -3.18 8.70
C PHE A 38 2.35 -1.92 8.41
N LEU A 39 2.83 -1.77 7.19
CA LEU A 39 3.71 -0.66 6.82
C LEU A 39 2.97 0.68 6.79
N GLY A 40 1.69 0.69 6.43
CA GLY A 40 0.87 1.88 6.36
C GLY A 40 0.90 2.71 7.64
N PRO A 41 0.44 2.21 8.78
CA PRO A 41 0.47 2.94 10.05
C PRO A 41 1.89 3.32 10.51
N ILE A 42 2.87 2.43 10.32
CA ILE A 42 4.25 2.64 10.78
C ILE A 42 4.88 3.85 10.08
N LYS A 43 4.70 4.01 8.77
CA LYS A 43 5.30 5.13 8.02
C LYS A 43 4.83 6.51 8.53
N TYR A 44 3.62 6.61 9.08
CA TYR A 44 3.12 7.85 9.67
C TYR A 44 3.49 8.00 11.15
N ALA A 45 3.53 6.90 11.89
CA ALA A 45 3.87 6.91 13.31
C ALA A 45 5.34 7.30 13.57
N ILE A 46 6.23 7.06 12.62
CA ILE A 46 7.65 7.39 12.74
C ILE A 46 7.93 8.87 12.50
N LEU A 47 7.11 9.57 11.73
CA LEU A 47 7.34 10.97 11.35
C LEU A 47 7.43 11.92 12.57
N PRO A 48 6.50 11.88 13.55
CA PRO A 48 6.58 12.75 14.73
C PRO A 48 7.77 12.45 15.64
N GLN A 49 8.45 11.31 15.45
CA GLN A 49 9.62 10.94 16.25
C GLN A 49 10.92 11.53 15.68
N HIS A 50 10.92 11.90 14.39
CA HIS A 50 12.11 12.40 13.69
C HIS A 50 11.95 13.85 13.19
N LEU A 51 10.74 14.36 13.13
CA LEU A 51 10.42 15.70 12.65
C LEU A 51 9.94 16.60 13.80
N ARG A 52 10.18 17.89 13.68
CA ARG A 52 9.60 18.88 14.58
C ARG A 52 8.10 18.96 14.38
N LYS A 53 7.35 19.38 15.38
CA LYS A 53 5.87 19.44 15.32
C LYS A 53 5.36 20.22 14.10
N GLU A 54 6.06 21.32 13.75
CA GLU A 54 5.73 22.18 12.62
C GLU A 54 6.00 21.51 11.27
N GLU A 55 6.93 20.55 11.23
CA GLU A 55 7.37 19.85 10.02
C GLU A 55 6.58 18.57 9.74
N VAL A 56 5.88 18.03 10.74
CA VAL A 56 5.14 16.76 10.62
C VAL A 56 4.11 16.81 9.50
N LEU A 57 3.39 17.92 9.36
CA LEU A 57 2.38 18.07 8.31
C LEU A 57 3.02 18.06 6.92
N ALA A 58 4.13 18.78 6.75
CA ALA A 58 4.86 18.83 5.49
C ALA A 58 5.49 17.45 5.18
N GLY A 59 6.06 16.79 6.18
CA GLY A 59 6.61 15.43 6.06
C GLY A 59 5.55 14.40 5.65
N THR A 60 4.37 14.46 6.25
CA THR A 60 3.23 13.62 5.88
C THR A 60 2.81 13.87 4.44
N GLY A 61 2.70 15.15 4.04
CA GLY A 61 2.39 15.53 2.67
C GLY A 61 3.40 15.01 1.65
N LEU A 62 4.69 15.06 1.99
CA LEU A 62 5.76 14.54 1.13
C LEU A 62 5.68 13.01 0.96
N VAL A 63 5.42 12.28 2.04
CA VAL A 63 5.22 10.81 2.01
C VAL A 63 4.02 10.44 1.15
N GLU A 64 2.91 11.19 1.28
CA GLU A 64 1.72 10.99 0.44
C GLU A 64 1.99 11.31 -1.02
N ALA A 65 2.60 12.46 -1.31
CA ALA A 65 2.95 12.85 -2.68
C ALA A 65 3.85 11.79 -3.34
N GLY A 66 4.88 11.31 -2.65
CA GLY A 66 5.75 10.23 -3.13
C GLY A 66 4.98 8.93 -3.39
N THR A 67 4.03 8.59 -2.52
CA THR A 67 3.18 7.41 -2.68
C THR A 67 2.31 7.51 -3.95
N TYR A 68 1.64 8.65 -4.17
CA TYR A 68 0.81 8.85 -5.36
C TYR A 68 1.62 8.91 -6.66
N VAL A 69 2.79 9.56 -6.64
CA VAL A 69 3.71 9.56 -7.79
C VAL A 69 4.15 8.13 -8.12
N ALA A 70 4.49 7.32 -7.11
CA ALA A 70 4.88 5.93 -7.32
C ALA A 70 3.73 5.07 -7.85
N ILE A 71 2.49 5.27 -7.37
CA ILE A 71 1.29 4.59 -7.88
C ILE A 71 1.07 4.95 -9.35
N LEU A 72 1.11 6.23 -9.69
CA LEU A 72 0.91 6.71 -11.06
C LEU A 72 1.98 6.16 -11.99
N ALA A 73 3.25 6.29 -11.62
CA ALA A 73 4.38 5.76 -12.39
C ALA A 73 4.25 4.25 -12.58
N GLY A 74 3.94 3.50 -11.51
CA GLY A 74 3.75 2.05 -11.57
C GLY A 74 2.59 1.64 -12.48
N THR A 75 1.49 2.37 -12.45
CA THR A 75 0.32 2.11 -13.31
C THR A 75 0.65 2.34 -14.78
N ILE A 76 1.34 3.45 -15.08
CA ILE A 76 1.77 3.76 -16.45
C ILE A 76 2.75 2.69 -16.96
N LEU A 77 3.77 2.37 -16.16
CA LEU A 77 4.76 1.36 -16.52
C LEU A 77 4.13 -0.02 -16.74
N ALA A 78 3.18 -0.41 -15.91
CA ALA A 78 2.47 -1.68 -16.06
C ALA A 78 1.72 -1.82 -17.40
N GLY A 79 1.28 -0.69 -17.99
CA GLY A 79 0.63 -0.68 -19.30
C GLY A 79 1.59 -0.77 -20.50
N TRP A 80 2.88 -0.49 -20.28
CA TRP A 80 3.88 -0.39 -21.36
C TRP A 80 4.94 -1.48 -21.33
N ILE A 81 5.23 -2.04 -20.15
CA ILE A 81 6.32 -3.00 -19.97
C ILE A 81 5.83 -4.41 -20.23
N PRO A 82 6.54 -5.19 -21.09
CA PRO A 82 6.28 -6.62 -21.26
C PRO A 82 6.40 -7.37 -19.93
N VAL A 83 5.63 -8.45 -19.78
CA VAL A 83 5.53 -9.21 -18.52
C VAL A 83 6.88 -9.78 -18.06
N GLU A 84 7.75 -10.08 -19.03
CA GLU A 84 9.10 -10.59 -18.78
C GLU A 84 9.98 -9.59 -18.03
N TRP A 85 9.84 -8.30 -18.33
CA TRP A 85 10.59 -7.23 -17.68
C TRP A 85 9.94 -6.80 -16.36
N ALA A 86 8.64 -7.01 -16.22
CA ALA A 86 7.90 -6.65 -15.01
C ALA A 86 8.46 -7.39 -13.77
N ALA A 87 8.79 -8.67 -13.89
CA ALA A 87 9.40 -9.44 -12.80
C ALA A 87 10.75 -8.86 -12.34
N GLY A 88 11.60 -8.50 -13.30
CA GLY A 88 12.90 -7.86 -13.03
C GLY A 88 12.72 -6.50 -12.34
N LEU A 89 11.79 -5.68 -12.83
CA LEU A 89 11.50 -4.37 -12.25
C LEU A 89 10.98 -4.47 -10.81
N ILE A 90 10.12 -5.45 -10.52
CA ILE A 90 9.63 -5.71 -9.15
C ILE A 90 10.79 -6.07 -8.22
N ILE A 91 11.72 -6.90 -8.68
CA ILE A 91 12.90 -7.27 -7.87
C ILE A 91 13.79 -6.05 -7.63
N VAL A 92 14.11 -5.28 -8.66
CA VAL A 92 14.94 -4.07 -8.53
C VAL A 92 14.31 -3.07 -7.58
N THR A 93 13.02 -2.77 -7.74
CA THR A 93 12.28 -1.84 -6.87
C THR A 93 12.25 -2.33 -5.42
N SER A 94 12.15 -3.64 -5.22
CA SER A 94 12.18 -4.25 -3.88
C SER A 94 13.54 -4.11 -3.22
N LEU A 95 14.62 -4.29 -3.98
CA LEU A 95 16.00 -4.12 -3.47
C LEU A 95 16.28 -2.66 -3.13
N VAL A 96 15.85 -1.72 -3.98
CA VAL A 96 15.94 -0.28 -3.71
C VAL A 96 15.14 0.08 -2.45
N GLY A 97 13.91 -0.41 -2.32
CA GLY A 97 13.08 -0.21 -1.14
C GLY A 97 13.72 -0.77 0.12
N TYR A 98 14.31 -1.96 0.05
CA TYR A 98 15.04 -2.55 1.17
C TYR A 98 16.28 -1.73 1.56
N ALA A 99 17.08 -1.32 0.58
CA ALA A 99 18.24 -0.48 0.82
C ALA A 99 17.87 0.87 1.45
N SER A 100 16.78 1.49 0.97
CA SER A 100 16.24 2.74 1.53
C SER A 100 15.73 2.55 2.96
N ALA A 101 15.03 1.45 3.24
CA ALA A 101 14.52 1.14 4.57
C ALA A 101 15.65 0.95 5.61
N ARG A 102 16.80 0.45 5.19
CA ARG A 102 17.97 0.33 6.08
C ARG A 102 18.59 1.67 6.50
N GLN A 103 18.28 2.73 5.79
CA GLN A 103 18.78 4.08 6.08
C GLN A 103 17.86 4.84 7.05
N VAL A 104 16.67 4.31 7.34
CA VAL A 104 15.73 4.91 8.29
C VAL A 104 16.34 4.81 9.69
N PRO A 105 16.48 5.94 10.42
CA PRO A 105 17.01 5.92 11.78
C PRO A 105 16.11 5.11 12.72
N SER A 106 16.71 4.51 13.74
CA SER A 106 15.94 3.80 14.75
C SER A 106 15.06 4.78 15.53
N ALA A 107 13.79 4.43 15.69
CA ALA A 107 12.87 5.17 16.54
C ALA A 107 12.76 4.45 17.89
N PRO A 108 13.21 5.07 19.00
CA PRO A 108 13.03 4.48 20.32
C PRO A 108 11.53 4.44 20.67
N PRO A 109 11.08 3.44 21.45
CA PRO A 109 9.69 3.37 21.89
C PRO A 109 9.35 4.61 22.72
N LEU A 110 8.26 5.29 22.35
CA LEU A 110 7.72 6.42 23.10
C LEU A 110 6.81 5.88 24.20
N GLY A 111 7.32 5.86 25.44
CA GLY A 111 6.55 5.46 26.62
C GLY A 111 6.82 4.04 27.10
N GLU A 112 6.10 3.64 28.16
CA GLU A 112 6.17 2.29 28.69
C GLU A 112 5.67 1.29 27.65
N ILE A 113 6.38 0.16 27.51
CA ILE A 113 5.98 -0.94 26.64
C ILE A 113 4.67 -1.51 27.17
N GLU A 114 3.57 -1.00 26.63
CA GLU A 114 2.25 -1.52 26.96
C GLU A 114 2.19 -3.01 26.55
N ARG A 115 1.83 -3.87 27.47
CA ARG A 115 1.74 -5.31 27.19
C ARG A 115 0.74 -5.52 26.06
N ILE A 116 1.21 -6.09 24.97
CA ILE A 116 0.34 -6.43 23.82
C ILE A 116 -0.71 -7.41 24.33
N ASP A 117 -1.97 -6.96 24.35
CA ASP A 117 -3.09 -7.83 24.66
C ASP A 117 -3.21 -8.88 23.55
N ARG A 118 -3.09 -10.15 23.93
CA ARG A 118 -3.18 -11.29 22.98
C ARG A 118 -4.56 -11.43 22.36
N HIS A 119 -5.58 -10.79 22.94
CA HIS A 119 -6.94 -10.79 22.40
C HIS A 119 -7.13 -9.66 21.38
N ILE A 120 -6.55 -9.83 20.19
CA ILE A 120 -6.55 -8.83 19.10
C ILE A 120 -7.96 -8.28 18.83
N LEU A 121 -8.98 -9.13 18.77
CA LEU A 121 -10.35 -8.71 18.52
C LEU A 121 -10.89 -7.80 19.63
N ARG A 122 -10.63 -8.14 20.88
CA ARG A 122 -11.08 -7.37 22.05
C ARG A 122 -10.40 -5.99 22.07
N SER A 123 -9.11 -5.95 21.86
CA SER A 123 -8.32 -4.71 21.79
C SER A 123 -8.77 -3.84 20.62
N SER A 124 -9.01 -4.42 19.46
CA SER A 124 -9.50 -3.70 18.28
C SER A 124 -10.90 -3.10 18.52
N ILE A 125 -11.81 -3.85 19.11
CA ILE A 125 -13.17 -3.35 19.45
C ILE A 125 -13.08 -2.24 20.50
N ALA A 126 -12.25 -2.40 21.52
CA ALA A 126 -12.04 -1.37 22.54
C ALA A 126 -11.47 -0.08 21.95
N LEU A 127 -10.49 -0.20 21.05
CA LEU A 127 -9.90 0.92 20.33
C LEU A 127 -10.93 1.64 19.45
N ILE A 128 -11.68 0.89 18.65
CA ILE A 128 -12.76 1.44 17.80
C ILE A 128 -13.77 2.18 18.67
N ARG A 129 -14.22 1.57 19.76
CA ARG A 129 -15.19 2.18 20.67
C ARG A 129 -14.68 3.48 21.29
N LYS A 130 -13.40 3.50 21.71
CA LYS A 130 -12.75 4.71 22.26
C LYS A 130 -12.63 5.80 21.19
N THR A 131 -12.22 5.45 19.99
CA THR A 131 -12.06 6.38 18.85
C THR A 131 -13.38 6.94 18.39
N MET A 132 -14.45 6.15 18.32
CA MET A 132 -15.78 6.60 17.93
C MET A 132 -16.48 7.46 18.98
N HIS A 133 -15.97 7.47 20.21
CA HIS A 133 -16.52 8.33 21.26
C HIS A 133 -16.10 9.81 21.07
N ASP A 134 -14.98 10.06 20.41
CA ASP A 134 -14.54 11.41 20.05
C ASP A 134 -15.22 11.85 18.73
N ARG A 135 -16.10 12.83 18.83
CA ARG A 135 -16.85 13.37 17.69
C ARG A 135 -15.94 13.90 16.58
N GLN A 136 -14.83 14.53 16.92
CA GLN A 136 -13.92 15.10 15.92
C GLN A 136 -13.24 13.98 15.12
N ILE A 137 -12.76 12.94 15.80
CA ILE A 137 -12.14 11.79 15.15
C ILE A 137 -13.18 11.03 14.32
N TYR A 138 -14.39 10.85 14.82
CA TYR A 138 -15.48 10.19 14.10
C TYR A 138 -15.80 10.89 12.78
N TYR A 139 -15.99 12.22 12.79
CA TYR A 139 -16.25 12.98 11.57
C TYR A 139 -15.06 12.99 10.61
N ALA A 140 -13.84 13.03 11.12
CA ALA A 140 -12.64 12.92 10.30
C ALA A 140 -12.58 11.57 9.58
N ILE A 141 -12.86 10.46 10.27
CA ILE A 141 -12.91 9.12 9.67
C ILE A 141 -14.01 9.06 8.60
N LEU A 142 -15.21 9.59 8.87
CA LEU A 142 -16.29 9.62 7.87
C LEU A 142 -15.90 10.43 6.63
N ALA A 143 -15.34 11.62 6.82
CA ALA A 143 -14.93 12.48 5.71
C ALA A 143 -13.84 11.79 4.84
N ILE A 144 -12.83 11.19 5.46
CA ILE A 144 -11.78 10.45 4.77
C ILE A 144 -12.36 9.24 4.05
N SER A 145 -13.23 8.46 4.71
CA SER A 145 -13.86 7.29 4.11
C SER A 145 -14.71 7.67 2.89
N PHE A 146 -15.48 8.76 2.99
CA PHE A 146 -16.29 9.27 1.88
C PHE A 146 -15.42 9.73 0.72
N PHE A 147 -14.35 10.47 0.98
CA PHE A 147 -13.38 10.90 -0.03
C PHE A 147 -12.76 9.70 -0.77
N TRP A 148 -12.29 8.69 -0.03
CA TRP A 148 -11.73 7.48 -0.62
C TRP A 148 -12.75 6.67 -1.41
N THR A 149 -14.01 6.62 -0.96
CA THR A 149 -15.09 5.95 -1.70
C THR A 149 -15.32 6.61 -3.04
N ILE A 150 -15.40 7.94 -3.10
CA ILE A 150 -15.53 8.68 -4.36
C ILE A 150 -14.31 8.41 -5.25
N GLY A 151 -13.10 8.50 -4.71
CA GLY A 151 -11.87 8.22 -5.45
C GLY A 151 -11.85 6.82 -6.05
N ALA A 152 -12.23 5.81 -5.27
CA ALA A 152 -12.30 4.42 -5.73
C ALA A 152 -13.32 4.24 -6.85
N VAL A 153 -14.53 4.81 -6.72
CA VAL A 153 -15.57 4.75 -7.76
C VAL A 153 -15.08 5.41 -9.05
N LEU A 154 -14.49 6.59 -8.96
CA LEU A 154 -13.94 7.29 -10.13
C LEU A 154 -12.83 6.47 -10.79
N PHE A 155 -11.91 5.93 -9.99
CA PHE A 155 -10.79 5.12 -10.51
C PHE A 155 -11.27 3.87 -11.24
N ILE A 156 -12.30 3.19 -10.73
CA ILE A 156 -12.88 2.00 -11.36
C ILE A 156 -13.66 2.35 -12.63
N GLN A 157 -14.37 3.50 -12.64
CA GLN A 157 -15.23 3.89 -13.75
C GLN A 157 -14.49 4.60 -14.89
N PHE A 158 -13.32 5.17 -14.61
CA PHE A 158 -12.58 5.95 -15.61
C PHE A 158 -12.15 5.12 -16.85
N PRO A 159 -11.56 3.90 -16.71
CA PRO A 159 -11.19 3.08 -17.87
C PRO A 159 -12.38 2.69 -18.77
N PRO A 160 -13.52 2.19 -18.23
CA PRO A 160 -14.70 1.91 -19.05
C PRO A 160 -15.26 3.18 -19.74
N LEU A 161 -15.27 4.31 -19.05
CA LEU A 161 -15.72 5.58 -19.61
C LEU A 161 -14.82 6.01 -20.77
N ALA A 162 -13.51 5.98 -20.60
CA ALA A 162 -12.56 6.32 -21.64
C ALA A 162 -12.73 5.43 -22.89
N LYS A 163 -12.91 4.13 -22.68
CA LYS A 163 -13.08 3.17 -23.77
C LYS A 163 -14.43 3.31 -24.48
N ASN A 164 -15.53 3.43 -23.72
CA ASN A 164 -16.89 3.30 -24.27
C ASN A 164 -17.49 4.64 -24.72
N VAL A 165 -17.09 5.75 -24.12
CA VAL A 165 -17.67 7.08 -24.39
C VAL A 165 -16.72 7.93 -25.22
N ILE A 166 -15.43 7.93 -24.89
CA ILE A 166 -14.44 8.79 -25.56
C ILE A 166 -13.78 8.07 -26.75
N SER A 167 -14.07 6.75 -26.91
CA SER A 167 -13.48 5.90 -27.97
C SER A 167 -11.94 5.97 -27.98
N ALA A 168 -11.33 6.15 -26.82
CA ALA A 168 -9.88 6.17 -26.68
C ALA A 168 -9.33 4.80 -27.07
N SER A 169 -8.59 4.74 -28.18
CA SER A 169 -7.79 3.57 -28.52
C SER A 169 -6.61 3.49 -27.56
N LYS A 170 -6.10 2.27 -27.35
CA LYS A 170 -4.94 1.99 -26.48
C LYS A 170 -3.74 2.86 -26.84
#